data_bfb778817ba9680ffaee8ba5b55b8280
#
_entry.id   bfb778817ba9680ffaee8ba5b55b8280
#
_cell.length_a   1.000
_cell.length_b   1.000
_cell.length_c   1.000
_cell.angle_alpha   90.00
_cell.angle_beta   90.00
_cell.angle_gamma   90.00
#
_symmetry.space_group_name_H-M   'P 1'
#
loop_
_entity.id
_entity.type
_entity.pdbx_description
1 polymer ?
#
loop_
_entity_poly.entity_id
_entity_poly.type
_entity_poly.pdbx_seq_one_letter_code
_entity_poly.pdbx_strand_id
1 'polypeptide(L)'
;MSLDLIIRSQGGEVAIAVMRDKLLMELHRERTERGFAVGDIYLAKVRKVAPGLNAAFVDVGHERDAFLHYFDLGPQFRNSYKFTKAAVQGNVSTSLLDDWKLDPDIDKEGKLADAVSASQSVLVQIAKEPIST
;
A
#
# COMPACT_ATOMS: atom_id res chain seq x y z
N MET A 1 -18.32 7.53 22.19
CA MET A 1 -18.11 8.25 20.92
C MET A 1 -18.01 7.23 19.80
N SER A 2 -18.85 7.37 18.79
CA SER A 2 -18.90 6.48 17.62
C SER A 2 -18.32 7.22 16.41
N LEU A 3 -17.33 6.62 15.78
CA LEU A 3 -16.78 7.09 14.50
C LEU A 3 -17.10 6.06 13.42
N ASP A 4 -17.72 6.49 12.34
CA ASP A 4 -18.05 5.65 11.21
C ASP A 4 -17.40 6.20 9.95
N LEU A 5 -16.84 5.30 9.17
CA LEU A 5 -16.30 5.60 7.84
C LEU A 5 -17.22 4.94 6.81
N ILE A 6 -17.89 5.76 6.01
CA ILE A 6 -18.81 5.28 4.98
C ILE A 6 -18.19 5.53 3.62
N ILE A 7 -18.02 4.47 2.85
CA ILE A 7 -17.43 4.53 1.52
C ILE A 7 -18.47 4.06 0.50
N ARG A 8 -18.74 4.91 -0.50
CA ARG A 8 -19.65 4.60 -1.60
C ARG A 8 -18.91 4.75 -2.91
N SER A 9 -18.86 3.67 -3.69
CA SER A 9 -18.29 3.68 -5.03
C SER A 9 -19.39 3.47 -6.05
N GLN A 10 -19.67 4.46 -6.86
CA GLN A 10 -20.74 4.40 -7.85
C GLN A 10 -20.49 5.41 -8.98
N GLY A 11 -20.73 4.98 -10.23
CA GLY A 11 -20.72 5.89 -11.38
C GLY A 11 -19.38 6.56 -11.66
N GLY A 12 -18.25 5.88 -11.41
CA GLY A 12 -16.91 6.44 -11.63
C GLY A 12 -16.48 7.43 -10.56
N GLU A 13 -17.21 7.48 -9.44
CA GLU A 13 -16.91 8.37 -8.31
C GLU A 13 -16.88 7.57 -7.03
N VAL A 14 -15.94 7.92 -6.15
CA VAL A 14 -15.90 7.39 -4.79
C VAL A 14 -16.20 8.54 -3.82
N ALA A 15 -17.22 8.36 -3.00
CA ALA A 15 -17.55 9.29 -1.93
C ALA A 15 -17.18 8.66 -0.58
N ILE A 16 -16.49 9.42 0.25
CA ILE A 16 -16.06 8.97 1.57
C ILE A 16 -16.60 9.95 2.60
N ALA A 17 -17.38 9.44 3.54
CA ALA A 17 -17.95 10.23 4.62
C ALA A 17 -17.37 9.79 5.95
N VAL A 18 -16.93 10.74 6.75
CA VAL A 18 -16.53 10.51 8.14
C VAL A 18 -17.64 11.03 9.03
N MET A 19 -18.23 10.13 9.81
CA MET A 19 -19.33 10.43 10.72
C MET A 19 -18.88 10.31 12.15
N ARG A 20 -19.33 11.25 12.99
CA ARG A 20 -19.16 11.16 14.45
C ARG A 20 -20.51 11.29 15.10
N ASP A 21 -20.90 10.25 15.85
CA ASP A 21 -22.18 10.23 16.58
C ASP A 21 -23.37 10.61 15.67
N LYS A 22 -23.39 10.05 14.46
CA LYS A 22 -24.39 10.27 13.40
C LYS A 22 -24.36 11.67 12.77
N LEU A 23 -23.32 12.46 13.04
CA LEU A 23 -23.11 13.75 12.40
C LEU A 23 -22.03 13.63 11.33
N LEU A 24 -22.29 14.22 10.16
CA LEU A 24 -21.30 14.27 9.08
C LEU A 24 -20.19 15.28 9.45
N MET A 25 -18.96 14.77 9.58
CA MET A 25 -17.79 15.58 9.91
C MET A 25 -16.99 15.96 8.68
N GLU A 26 -16.81 15.02 7.76
CA GLU A 26 -16.04 15.22 6.54
C GLU A 26 -16.71 14.48 5.38
N LEU A 27 -16.66 15.08 4.19
CA LEU A 27 -17.12 14.46 2.96
C LEU A 27 -16.06 14.68 1.88
N HIS A 28 -15.55 13.57 1.34
CA HIS A 28 -14.56 13.58 0.27
C HIS A 28 -15.15 12.89 -0.96
N ARG A 29 -14.91 13.47 -2.14
CA ARG A 29 -15.32 12.89 -3.41
C ARG A 29 -14.11 12.84 -4.34
N GLU A 30 -13.90 11.68 -4.94
CA GLU A 30 -12.80 11.45 -5.87
C GLU A 30 -13.33 10.77 -7.12
N ARG A 31 -12.84 11.21 -8.28
CA ARG A 31 -13.15 10.53 -9.54
C ARG A 31 -12.15 9.41 -9.78
N THR A 32 -12.67 8.26 -10.22
CA THR A 32 -11.84 7.09 -10.48
C THR A 32 -10.99 7.22 -11.75
N GLU A 33 -11.30 8.17 -12.62
CA GLU A 33 -10.56 8.42 -13.87
C GLU A 33 -9.31 9.29 -13.68
N ARG A 34 -8.98 9.64 -12.45
CA ARG A 34 -7.75 10.39 -12.19
C ARG A 34 -6.54 9.53 -12.53
N GLY A 35 -5.52 10.16 -13.11
CA GLY A 35 -4.22 9.55 -13.27
C GLY A 35 -3.51 9.33 -11.92
N PHE A 36 -2.30 8.84 -11.96
CA PHE A 36 -1.51 8.62 -10.75
C PHE A 36 -1.30 9.91 -9.97
N ALA A 37 -1.53 9.86 -8.67
CA ALA A 37 -1.37 11.00 -7.78
C ALA A 37 -0.53 10.60 -6.58
N VAL A 38 0.24 11.56 -6.06
CA VAL A 38 0.95 11.38 -4.79
C VAL A 38 -0.06 11.03 -3.70
N GLY A 39 0.26 10.01 -2.91
CA GLY A 39 -0.61 9.51 -1.87
C GLY A 39 -1.47 8.32 -2.28
N ASP A 40 -1.60 8.02 -3.58
CA ASP A 40 -2.34 6.84 -4.03
C ASP A 40 -1.66 5.57 -3.54
N ILE A 41 -2.48 4.57 -3.19
CA ILE A 41 -2.00 3.28 -2.71
C ILE A 41 -2.32 2.20 -3.74
N TYR A 42 -1.33 1.41 -4.10
CA TYR A 42 -1.44 0.33 -5.07
C TYR A 42 -0.96 -0.99 -4.50
N LEU A 43 -1.61 -2.06 -4.93
CA LEU A 43 -1.07 -3.41 -4.77
C LEU A 43 -0.15 -3.64 -5.97
N ALA A 44 1.14 -3.46 -5.76
CA ALA A 44 2.13 -3.51 -6.80
C ALA A 44 2.81 -4.88 -6.87
N LYS A 45 3.29 -5.24 -8.06
CA LYS A 45 4.06 -6.47 -8.25
C LYS A 45 5.53 -6.12 -8.43
N VAL A 46 6.39 -6.77 -7.66
CA VAL A 46 7.84 -6.59 -7.80
C VAL A 46 8.29 -7.21 -9.13
N ARG A 47 8.78 -6.40 -10.05
CA ARG A 47 9.29 -6.89 -11.35
C ARG A 47 10.74 -7.28 -11.28
N LYS A 48 11.56 -6.42 -10.70
CA LYS A 48 13.01 -6.59 -10.70
C LYS A 48 13.60 -6.05 -9.42
N VAL A 49 14.45 -6.84 -8.80
CA VAL A 49 15.27 -6.38 -7.70
C VAL A 49 16.61 -5.92 -8.26
N ALA A 50 17.06 -4.74 -7.85
CA ALA A 50 18.33 -4.15 -8.25
C ALA A 50 19.24 -4.03 -7.03
N PRO A 51 20.02 -5.08 -6.70
CA PRO A 51 20.84 -5.09 -5.48
C PRO A 51 21.87 -3.95 -5.42
N GLY A 52 22.43 -3.57 -6.57
CA GLY A 52 23.40 -2.48 -6.63
C GLY A 52 22.83 -1.12 -6.26
N LEU A 53 21.51 -0.95 -6.38
CA LEU A 53 20.81 0.27 -6.01
C LEU A 53 20.13 0.14 -4.64
N ASN A 54 20.17 -1.03 -4.05
CA ASN A 54 19.42 -1.39 -2.85
C ASN A 54 17.92 -1.07 -3.02
N ALA A 55 17.36 -1.42 -4.18
CA ALA A 55 16.04 -1.03 -4.61
C ALA A 55 15.38 -2.11 -5.44
N ALA A 56 14.09 -1.91 -5.72
CA ALA A 56 13.34 -2.73 -6.65
C ALA A 56 12.50 -1.84 -7.57
N PHE A 57 12.18 -2.39 -8.73
CA PHE A 57 11.21 -1.79 -9.64
C PHE A 57 9.90 -2.56 -9.50
N VAL A 58 8.82 -1.83 -9.27
CA VAL A 58 7.51 -2.40 -9.00
C VAL A 58 6.49 -1.90 -10.01
N ASP A 59 5.64 -2.82 -10.47
CA ASP A 59 4.57 -2.51 -11.42
C ASP A 59 3.36 -1.99 -10.64
N VAL A 60 3.03 -0.72 -10.87
CA VAL A 60 1.85 -0.07 -10.29
C VAL A 60 0.75 0.16 -11.32
N GLY A 61 0.84 -0.49 -12.48
CA GLY A 61 -0.14 -0.33 -13.56
C GLY A 61 0.11 0.87 -14.46
N HIS A 62 1.25 1.53 -14.32
CA HIS A 62 1.68 2.64 -15.17
C HIS A 62 2.65 2.15 -16.25
N GLU A 63 2.88 2.96 -17.30
CA GLU A 63 3.83 2.63 -18.36
C GLU A 63 5.25 2.36 -17.83
N ARG A 64 5.64 3.12 -16.81
CA ARG A 64 6.93 2.96 -16.15
C ARG A 64 6.72 2.29 -14.80
N ASP A 65 7.65 1.41 -14.45
CA ASP A 65 7.70 0.84 -13.12
C ASP A 65 8.06 1.91 -12.09
N ALA A 66 7.50 1.80 -10.90
CA ALA A 66 7.86 2.66 -9.79
C ALA A 66 9.14 2.16 -9.13
N PHE A 67 9.89 3.09 -8.55
CA PHE A 67 11.15 2.82 -7.86
C PHE A 67 10.92 2.72 -6.36
N LEU A 68 11.31 1.59 -5.77
CA LEU A 68 11.16 1.33 -4.34
C LEU A 68 12.54 1.09 -3.74
N HIS A 69 13.07 2.07 -3.00
CA HIS A 69 14.33 1.95 -2.31
C HIS A 69 14.14 1.28 -0.95
N TYR A 70 15.19 0.63 -0.43
CA TYR A 70 15.12 -0.02 0.89
C TYR A 70 14.66 0.95 1.99
N PHE A 71 15.12 2.21 1.95
CA PHE A 71 14.73 3.22 2.94
C PHE A 71 13.26 3.65 2.85
N ASP A 72 12.57 3.28 1.77
CA ASP A 72 11.12 3.51 1.65
C ASP A 72 10.31 2.46 2.39
N LEU A 73 10.93 1.34 2.77
CA LEU A 73 10.25 0.31 3.55
C LEU A 73 10.07 0.81 4.99
N GLY A 74 8.86 0.74 5.50
CA GLY A 74 8.61 1.05 6.90
C GLY A 74 9.21 -0.01 7.83
N PRO A 75 9.46 0.32 9.09
CA PRO A 75 10.06 -0.64 10.02
C PRO A 75 9.23 -1.91 10.18
N GLN A 76 7.91 -1.81 10.02
CA GLN A 76 7.00 -2.95 10.13
C GLN A 76 6.70 -3.63 8.78
N PHE A 77 7.58 -3.50 7.82
CA PHE A 77 7.38 -4.04 6.47
C PHE A 77 7.05 -5.53 6.48
N ARG A 78 7.71 -6.32 7.33
CA ARG A 78 7.45 -7.77 7.40
C ARG A 78 6.00 -8.07 7.76
N ASN A 79 5.43 -7.32 8.71
CA ASN A 79 4.04 -7.48 9.13
C ASN A 79 3.08 -7.01 8.05
N SER A 80 3.35 -5.89 7.43
CA SER A 80 2.56 -5.36 6.31
C SER A 80 2.53 -6.34 5.15
N TYR A 81 3.68 -6.89 4.77
CA TYR A 81 3.78 -7.87 3.68
C TYR A 81 3.00 -9.15 4.01
N LYS A 82 3.18 -9.66 5.21
CA LYS A 82 2.48 -10.87 5.67
C LYS A 82 0.96 -10.69 5.66
N PHE A 83 0.48 -9.53 6.13
CA PHE A 83 -0.95 -9.20 6.11
C PHE A 83 -1.45 -9.07 4.66
N THR A 84 -0.73 -8.37 3.80
CA THR A 84 -1.07 -8.20 2.39
C THR A 84 -1.18 -9.55 1.70
N LYS A 85 -0.23 -10.44 1.92
CA LYS A 85 -0.24 -11.79 1.36
C LYS A 85 -1.46 -12.57 1.81
N ALA A 86 -1.79 -12.53 3.10
CA ALA A 86 -2.97 -13.20 3.62
C ALA A 86 -4.27 -12.62 3.03
N ALA A 87 -4.34 -11.28 2.89
CA ALA A 87 -5.50 -10.61 2.31
C ALA A 87 -5.70 -10.99 0.84
N VAL A 88 -4.62 -11.03 0.05
CA VAL A 88 -4.66 -11.43 -1.36
C VAL A 88 -5.14 -12.88 -1.51
N GLN A 89 -4.75 -13.75 -0.58
CA GLN A 89 -5.18 -15.15 -0.56
C GLN A 89 -6.58 -15.35 0.00
N GLY A 90 -7.25 -14.29 0.47
CA GLY A 90 -8.58 -14.38 1.05
C GLY A 90 -8.61 -14.96 2.45
N ASN A 91 -7.49 -15.01 3.14
CA ASN A 91 -7.35 -15.66 4.46
C ASN A 91 -7.42 -14.69 5.63
N VAL A 92 -7.95 -13.48 5.43
CA VAL A 92 -8.07 -12.48 6.48
C VAL A 92 -9.46 -12.52 7.08
N SER A 93 -9.53 -12.70 8.40
CA SER A 93 -10.75 -12.55 9.20
C SER A 93 -10.40 -11.69 10.42
N THR A 94 -11.43 -11.16 11.09
CA THR A 94 -11.22 -10.40 12.33
C THR A 94 -10.52 -11.21 13.40
N SER A 95 -10.80 -12.51 13.48
CA SER A 95 -10.16 -13.41 14.42
C SER A 95 -8.66 -13.60 14.14
N LEU A 96 -8.24 -13.47 12.88
CA LEU A 96 -6.83 -13.57 12.52
C LEU A 96 -6.02 -12.43 13.14
N LEU A 97 -6.61 -11.24 13.23
CA LEU A 97 -5.93 -10.08 13.82
C LEU A 97 -5.72 -10.23 15.32
N ASP A 98 -6.63 -10.91 16.01
CA ASP A 98 -6.52 -11.14 17.45
C ASP A 98 -5.35 -12.06 17.81
N ASP A 99 -5.06 -13.03 16.92
CA ASP A 99 -4.00 -14.02 17.11
C ASP A 99 -2.71 -13.67 16.34
N TRP A 100 -2.63 -12.45 15.81
CA TRP A 100 -1.50 -12.06 14.97
C TRP A 100 -0.23 -11.87 15.76
N LYS A 101 0.78 -12.67 15.44
CA LYS A 101 2.11 -12.51 16.01
C LYS A 101 2.91 -11.52 15.17
N LEU A 102 3.38 -10.46 15.80
CA LEU A 102 4.21 -9.48 15.14
C LEU A 102 5.62 -10.01 14.91
N ASP A 103 6.09 -9.89 13.68
CA ASP A 103 7.48 -10.13 13.35
C ASP A 103 8.32 -8.91 13.77
N PRO A 104 9.63 -9.12 14.02
CA PRO A 104 10.52 -8.02 14.33
C PRO A 104 10.57 -6.98 13.19
N ASP A 105 10.89 -5.75 13.54
CA ASP A 105 11.13 -4.69 12.56
C ASP A 105 12.29 -5.08 11.65
N ILE A 106 12.29 -4.54 10.42
CA ILE A 106 13.45 -4.68 9.53
C ILE A 106 14.59 -3.80 10.01
N ASP A 107 15.83 -4.18 9.67
CA ASP A 107 17.00 -3.41 10.02
C ASP A 107 17.00 -2.06 9.31
N LYS A 108 17.47 -1.01 9.98
CA LYS A 108 17.54 0.32 9.39
C LYS A 108 18.48 0.38 8.18
N GLU A 109 19.54 -0.42 8.19
CA GLU A 109 20.57 -0.46 7.15
C GLU A 109 20.65 -1.86 6.54
N GLY A 110 19.52 -2.37 6.10
CA GLY A 110 19.44 -3.68 5.47
C GLY A 110 19.58 -3.63 3.95
N LYS A 111 19.36 -4.80 3.36
CA LYS A 111 19.36 -4.99 1.90
C LYS A 111 17.95 -5.31 1.44
N LEU A 112 17.50 -4.58 0.40
CA LEU A 112 16.16 -4.82 -0.14
C LEU A 112 16.02 -6.25 -0.67
N ALA A 113 17.07 -6.82 -1.25
CA ALA A 113 17.05 -8.17 -1.77
C ALA A 113 16.75 -9.23 -0.69
N ASP A 114 17.02 -8.94 0.58
CA ASP A 114 16.70 -9.82 1.69
C ASP A 114 15.24 -9.68 2.15
N ALA A 115 14.59 -8.57 1.80
CA ALA A 115 13.22 -8.28 2.23
C ALA A 115 12.18 -8.62 1.17
N VAL A 116 12.49 -8.43 -0.12
CA VAL A 116 11.56 -8.68 -1.23
C VAL A 116 12.22 -9.47 -2.35
N SER A 117 11.41 -10.23 -3.06
CA SER A 117 11.82 -11.00 -4.23
C SER A 117 10.95 -10.64 -5.43
N ALA A 118 11.45 -10.92 -6.64
CA ALA A 118 10.66 -10.73 -7.85
C ALA A 118 9.36 -11.54 -7.79
N SER A 119 8.34 -11.00 -8.42
CA SER A 119 6.98 -11.58 -8.49
C SER A 119 6.14 -11.50 -7.21
N GLN A 120 6.67 -10.96 -6.13
CA GLN A 120 5.88 -10.71 -4.92
C GLN A 120 4.95 -9.51 -5.11
N SER A 121 3.79 -9.55 -4.46
CA SER A 121 2.87 -8.41 -4.39
C SER A 121 3.13 -7.64 -3.11
N VAL A 122 3.31 -6.32 -3.23
CA VAL A 122 3.55 -5.43 -2.09
C VAL A 122 2.61 -4.24 -2.16
N LEU A 123 2.18 -3.77 -1.00
CA LEU A 123 1.35 -2.59 -0.91
C LEU A 123 2.27 -1.37 -0.86
N VAL A 124 2.09 -0.46 -1.81
CA VAL A 124 2.94 0.74 -1.94
C VAL A 124 2.08 2.00 -2.02
N GLN A 125 2.65 3.10 -1.54
CA GLN A 125 2.04 4.41 -1.64
C GLN A 125 2.95 5.30 -2.49
N ILE A 126 2.35 6.03 -3.42
CA ILE A 126 3.09 6.95 -4.29
C ILE A 126 3.57 8.14 -3.46
N ALA A 127 4.89 8.32 -3.38
CA ALA A 127 5.51 9.41 -2.64
C ALA A 127 5.90 10.59 -3.54
N LYS A 128 6.23 10.31 -4.80
CA LYS A 128 6.65 11.32 -5.77
C LYS A 128 6.05 11.03 -7.13
N GLU A 129 5.77 12.07 -7.89
CA GLU A 129 5.29 11.93 -9.26
C GLU A 129 6.38 11.35 -10.16
N PRO A 130 6.00 10.72 -11.29
CA PRO A 130 6.97 10.22 -12.26
C PRO A 130 7.86 11.36 -12.76
N ILE A 131 9.16 11.06 -12.89
CA ILE A 131 10.11 12.00 -13.48
C ILE A 131 9.89 11.97 -14.99
N SER A 132 9.51 13.13 -15.55
CA SER A 132 9.41 13.24 -17.01
C SER A 132 10.79 13.54 -17.59
N THR A 133 11.26 12.62 -18.40
CA THR A 133 12.52 12.78 -19.14
C THR A 133 12.24 12.80 -20.62
#